data_27ffbedc47d622adfbb5fcc6c0a7d743
#
_entry.id   27ffbedc47d622adfbb5fcc6c0a7d743
#
_cell.length_a   1.000
_cell.length_b   1.000
_cell.length_c   1.000
_cell.angle_alpha   90.00
_cell.angle_beta   90.00
_cell.angle_gamma   90.00
#
_symmetry.space_group_name_H-M   'P 1'
#
loop_
_entity.id
_entity.type
_entity.pdbx_description
1 polymer ?
#
loop_
_entity_poly.entity_id
_entity_poly.type
_entity_poly.pdbx_seq_one_letter_code
_entity_poly.pdbx_strand_id
1 'polypeptide(L)'
;MRYIVKKTLETIVKSKNDYIVQVKGNQKKLFEQIKANVATKKYLMNTYQERSLLRGRDELRITKVYKNLEGISPEWFGIKRIIETTRYVKTKKGQTIEIVYHISSVAKNKADFFANHIRSHWGIENRLHWVKDVQMKEDKSRTKSGNAPENLSIMRNISINLFRLNGKDSIKSAMEWSISNFKELMNLIYYKSNNCNSM
;
A
#
# COMPACT_ATOMS: atom_id res chain seq x y z
N MET A 1 -16.82 2.91 -13.69
CA MET A 1 -15.73 2.46 -12.80
C MET A 1 -15.37 0.96 -12.90
N ARG A 2 -16.33 0.00 -12.87
CA ARG A 2 -16.01 -1.46 -12.99
C ARG A 2 -15.28 -1.85 -14.29
N TYR A 3 -15.66 -1.26 -15.40
CA TYR A 3 -15.08 -1.54 -16.73
C TYR A 3 -13.60 -1.11 -16.80
N ILE A 4 -13.27 0.02 -16.22
CA ILE A 4 -11.88 0.55 -16.19
C ILE A 4 -10.94 -0.42 -15.46
N VAL A 5 -11.36 -0.95 -14.30
CA VAL A 5 -10.52 -1.90 -13.53
C VAL A 5 -10.23 -3.17 -14.35
N LYS A 6 -11.23 -3.77 -14.98
CA LYS A 6 -11.05 -4.99 -15.78
C LYS A 6 -10.10 -4.80 -16.96
N LYS A 7 -10.26 -3.70 -17.71
CA LYS A 7 -9.37 -3.33 -18.82
C LYS A 7 -7.93 -3.08 -18.34
N THR A 8 -7.78 -2.44 -17.16
CA THR A 8 -6.46 -2.21 -16.55
C THR A 8 -5.77 -3.53 -16.20
N LEU A 9 -6.48 -4.50 -15.60
CA LEU A 9 -5.92 -5.82 -15.29
C LEU A 9 -5.48 -6.56 -16.55
N GLU A 10 -6.28 -6.51 -17.61
CA GLU A 10 -5.94 -7.09 -18.90
C GLU A 10 -4.67 -6.44 -19.48
N THR A 11 -4.58 -5.12 -19.47
CA THR A 11 -3.39 -4.39 -19.93
C THR A 11 -2.13 -4.78 -19.15
N ILE A 12 -2.22 -4.87 -17.81
CA ILE A 12 -1.09 -5.27 -16.96
C ILE A 12 -0.58 -6.65 -17.37
N VAL A 13 -1.47 -7.63 -17.49
CA VAL A 13 -1.06 -9.01 -17.82
C VAL A 13 -0.54 -9.11 -19.26
N LYS A 14 -1.16 -8.42 -20.23
CA LYS A 14 -0.68 -8.37 -21.61
C LYS A 14 0.71 -7.73 -21.75
N SER A 15 1.04 -6.77 -20.87
CA SER A 15 2.37 -6.18 -20.80
C SER A 15 3.39 -7.02 -20.00
N LYS A 16 3.08 -8.30 -19.71
CA LYS A 16 3.91 -9.25 -18.96
C LYS A 16 4.22 -8.81 -17.51
N ASN A 17 3.34 -8.01 -16.93
CA ASN A 17 3.38 -7.62 -15.53
C ASN A 17 2.34 -8.38 -14.72
N ASP A 18 2.52 -8.40 -13.40
CA ASP A 18 1.60 -9.03 -12.46
C ASP A 18 0.87 -7.99 -11.59
N TYR A 19 -0.26 -8.40 -11.01
CA TYR A 19 -1.01 -7.56 -10.09
C TYR A 19 -1.39 -8.30 -8.81
N ILE A 20 -1.57 -7.52 -7.73
CA ILE A 20 -2.28 -7.87 -6.51
C ILE A 20 -3.27 -6.74 -6.26
N VAL A 21 -4.57 -7.02 -6.32
CA VAL A 21 -5.62 -6.00 -6.23
C VAL A 21 -6.64 -6.37 -5.16
N GLN A 22 -6.95 -5.41 -4.29
CA GLN A 22 -8.00 -5.56 -3.28
C GLN A 22 -9.38 -5.59 -3.91
N VAL A 23 -10.21 -6.54 -3.50
CA VAL A 23 -11.62 -6.63 -3.88
C VAL A 23 -12.47 -5.99 -2.79
N LYS A 24 -13.18 -4.93 -3.15
CA LYS A 24 -14.05 -4.17 -2.24
C LYS A 24 -15.53 -4.48 -2.50
N GLY A 25 -16.40 -4.16 -1.55
CA GLY A 25 -17.84 -4.39 -1.63
C GLY A 25 -18.57 -3.73 -2.83
N ASN A 26 -17.95 -2.75 -3.49
CA ASN A 26 -18.47 -2.18 -4.76
C ASN A 26 -18.43 -3.17 -5.93
N GLN A 27 -17.70 -4.28 -5.81
CA GLN A 27 -17.61 -5.38 -6.78
C GLN A 27 -18.39 -6.60 -6.27
N LYS A 28 -19.65 -6.40 -5.91
CA LYS A 28 -20.50 -7.35 -5.18
C LYS A 28 -20.42 -8.79 -5.70
N LYS A 29 -20.60 -9.03 -7.01
CA LYS A 29 -20.57 -10.38 -7.61
C LYS A 29 -19.23 -11.08 -7.38
N LEU A 30 -18.11 -10.42 -7.63
CA LEU A 30 -16.78 -10.99 -7.40
C LEU A 30 -16.54 -11.22 -5.91
N PHE A 31 -16.92 -10.27 -5.07
CA PHE A 31 -16.73 -10.35 -3.62
C PHE A 31 -17.48 -11.55 -3.01
N GLU A 32 -18.75 -11.76 -3.37
CA GLU A 32 -19.54 -12.89 -2.88
C GLU A 32 -19.01 -14.22 -3.41
N GLN A 33 -18.58 -14.26 -4.68
CA GLN A 33 -17.98 -15.46 -5.24
C GLN A 33 -16.66 -15.84 -4.54
N ILE A 34 -15.82 -14.86 -4.24
CA ILE A 34 -14.60 -15.08 -3.45
C ILE A 34 -14.94 -15.62 -2.06
N LYS A 35 -15.92 -15.04 -1.37
CA LYS A 35 -16.35 -15.52 -0.04
C LYS A 35 -16.82 -16.97 -0.10
N ALA A 36 -17.61 -17.33 -1.10
CA ALA A 36 -18.07 -18.70 -1.30
C ALA A 36 -16.89 -19.66 -1.53
N ASN A 37 -15.93 -19.28 -2.38
CA ASN A 37 -14.77 -20.10 -2.68
C ASN A 37 -13.84 -20.30 -1.46
N VAL A 38 -13.68 -19.28 -0.64
CA VAL A 38 -12.85 -19.32 0.58
C VAL A 38 -13.54 -20.11 1.69
N ALA A 39 -14.87 -20.01 1.82
CA ALA A 39 -15.66 -20.71 2.84
C ALA A 39 -15.53 -22.23 2.73
N THR A 40 -15.39 -22.78 1.53
CA THR A 40 -15.19 -24.22 1.31
C THR A 40 -13.86 -24.74 1.84
N LYS A 41 -12.90 -23.85 2.10
CA LYS A 41 -11.49 -24.17 2.41
C LYS A 41 -10.82 -25.12 1.41
N LYS A 42 -11.52 -25.45 0.33
CA LYS A 42 -11.02 -26.28 -0.76
C LYS A 42 -9.91 -25.51 -1.46
N TYR A 43 -8.81 -26.20 -1.75
CA TYR A 43 -7.63 -25.61 -2.42
C TYR A 43 -6.95 -24.45 -1.65
N LEU A 44 -7.00 -24.48 -0.31
CA LEU A 44 -6.09 -23.70 0.52
C LEU A 44 -4.65 -24.20 0.28
N MET A 45 -3.80 -23.32 -0.23
CA MET A 45 -2.43 -23.67 -0.63
C MET A 45 -1.42 -23.42 0.50
N ASN A 46 -1.58 -22.31 1.21
CA ASN A 46 -0.64 -21.90 2.26
C ASN A 46 -1.29 -20.90 3.22
N THR A 47 -0.78 -20.87 4.45
CA THR A 47 -1.17 -19.89 5.48
C THR A 47 0.09 -19.29 6.11
N TYR A 48 0.10 -17.98 6.29
CA TYR A 48 1.14 -17.23 6.99
C TYR A 48 0.53 -16.41 8.11
N GLN A 49 1.20 -16.36 9.26
CA GLN A 49 0.76 -15.59 10.42
C GLN A 49 1.86 -14.65 10.88
N GLU A 50 1.47 -13.44 11.22
CA GLU A 50 2.34 -12.41 11.75
C GLU A 50 1.67 -11.72 12.93
N ARG A 51 2.37 -11.58 14.05
CA ARG A 51 1.89 -10.87 15.23
C ARG A 51 2.81 -9.71 15.57
N SER A 52 2.23 -8.57 15.88
CA SER A 52 2.96 -7.40 16.31
C SER A 52 2.34 -6.80 17.57
N LEU A 53 3.20 -6.43 18.52
CA LEU A 53 2.83 -5.74 19.75
C LEU A 53 3.47 -4.35 19.70
N LEU A 54 2.68 -3.32 19.47
CA LEU A 54 3.18 -1.96 19.34
C LEU A 54 2.26 -0.95 20.02
N ARG A 55 2.81 -0.14 20.94
CA ARG A 55 2.11 0.97 21.61
C ARG A 55 0.76 0.55 22.24
N GLY A 56 0.72 -0.62 22.90
CA GLY A 56 -0.49 -1.13 23.55
C GLY A 56 -1.55 -1.70 22.60
N ARG A 57 -1.17 -1.97 21.35
CA ARG A 57 -1.96 -2.62 20.33
C ARG A 57 -1.35 -3.98 20.02
N ASP A 58 -2.12 -5.04 20.25
CA ASP A 58 -1.81 -6.41 19.85
C ASP A 58 -2.53 -6.69 18.52
N GLU A 59 -1.76 -6.96 17.49
CA GLU A 59 -2.28 -7.21 16.15
C GLU A 59 -1.77 -8.56 15.63
N LEU A 60 -2.72 -9.44 15.30
CA LEU A 60 -2.45 -10.70 14.61
C LEU A 60 -3.02 -10.61 13.19
N ARG A 61 -2.19 -10.88 12.21
CA ARG A 61 -2.58 -11.01 10.79
C ARG A 61 -2.41 -12.44 10.33
N ILE A 62 -3.43 -12.96 9.68
CA ILE A 62 -3.41 -14.29 9.07
C ILE A 62 -3.70 -14.10 7.58
N THR A 63 -2.72 -14.44 6.74
CA THR A 63 -2.85 -14.42 5.29
C THR A 63 -2.96 -15.83 4.77
N LYS A 64 -4.00 -16.11 3.97
CA LYS A 64 -4.26 -17.40 3.36
C LYS A 64 -4.32 -17.25 1.85
N VAL A 65 -3.77 -18.21 1.12
CA VAL A 65 -3.73 -18.25 -0.34
C VAL A 65 -4.54 -19.43 -0.85
N TYR A 66 -5.45 -19.16 -1.77
CA TYR A 66 -6.33 -20.17 -2.37
C TYR A 66 -6.13 -20.21 -3.89
N LYS A 67 -6.28 -21.42 -4.46
CA LYS A 67 -6.28 -21.66 -5.91
C LYS A 67 -7.68 -21.80 -6.49
N ASN A 68 -8.72 -21.89 -5.65
CA ASN A 68 -10.09 -22.06 -6.13
C ASN A 68 -10.62 -20.79 -6.80
N LEU A 69 -10.85 -20.87 -8.10
CA LEU A 69 -11.38 -19.79 -8.94
C LEU A 69 -12.78 -20.13 -9.51
N GLU A 70 -13.44 -21.14 -8.96
CA GLU A 70 -14.73 -21.63 -9.44
C GLU A 70 -15.77 -20.50 -9.44
N GLY A 71 -16.52 -20.37 -10.56
CA GLY A 71 -17.57 -19.37 -10.74
C GLY A 71 -17.08 -17.92 -10.90
N ILE A 72 -15.78 -17.66 -10.86
CA ILE A 72 -15.25 -16.30 -11.12
C ILE A 72 -15.32 -16.02 -12.63
N SER A 73 -15.95 -14.90 -12.99
CA SER A 73 -16.10 -14.49 -14.38
C SER A 73 -14.73 -14.33 -15.08
N PRO A 74 -14.56 -14.86 -16.31
CA PRO A 74 -13.33 -14.69 -17.11
C PRO A 74 -12.97 -13.24 -17.43
N GLU A 75 -13.92 -12.32 -17.28
CA GLU A 75 -13.66 -10.88 -17.43
C GLU A 75 -12.64 -10.32 -16.41
N TRP A 76 -12.39 -11.06 -15.32
CA TRP A 76 -11.31 -10.76 -14.39
C TRP A 76 -10.02 -11.40 -14.90
N PHE A 77 -9.40 -10.74 -15.85
CA PHE A 77 -8.32 -11.29 -16.66
C PHE A 77 -7.10 -11.69 -15.81
N GLY A 78 -6.63 -12.91 -16.05
CA GLY A 78 -5.36 -13.39 -15.50
C GLY A 78 -5.36 -13.76 -14.01
N ILE A 79 -6.50 -13.87 -13.32
CA ILE A 79 -6.53 -14.31 -11.91
C ILE A 79 -5.96 -15.72 -11.80
N LYS A 80 -5.04 -15.92 -10.87
CA LYS A 80 -4.47 -17.23 -10.52
C LYS A 80 -4.59 -17.56 -9.03
N ARG A 81 -4.77 -16.55 -8.18
CA ARG A 81 -4.87 -16.73 -6.72
C ARG A 81 -5.90 -15.79 -6.12
N ILE A 82 -6.55 -16.29 -5.07
CA ILE A 82 -7.34 -15.51 -4.12
C ILE A 82 -6.52 -15.44 -2.84
N ILE A 83 -6.43 -14.28 -2.24
CA ILE A 83 -5.76 -14.04 -0.97
C ILE A 83 -6.78 -13.48 0.03
N GLU A 84 -6.92 -14.18 1.17
CA GLU A 84 -7.67 -13.72 2.32
C GLU A 84 -6.70 -13.23 3.38
N THR A 85 -6.87 -12.02 3.85
CA THR A 85 -6.13 -11.48 5.00
C THR A 85 -7.12 -11.19 6.12
N THR A 86 -7.01 -11.92 7.23
CA THR A 86 -7.76 -11.66 8.46
C THR A 86 -6.85 -10.93 9.43
N ARG A 87 -7.35 -9.82 9.96
CA ARG A 87 -6.64 -8.97 10.90
C ARG A 87 -7.41 -8.87 12.20
N TYR A 88 -6.81 -9.35 13.26
CA TYR A 88 -7.32 -9.25 14.63
C TYR A 88 -6.56 -8.14 15.34
N VAL A 89 -7.25 -7.17 15.89
CA VAL A 89 -6.63 -6.07 16.64
C VAL A 89 -7.27 -5.97 18.01
N LYS A 90 -6.44 -6.11 19.05
CA LYS A 90 -6.85 -5.94 20.44
C LYS A 90 -6.20 -4.67 20.99
N THR A 91 -7.01 -3.79 21.55
CA THR A 91 -6.61 -2.56 22.22
C THR A 91 -7.28 -2.44 23.58
N LYS A 92 -6.92 -1.45 24.39
CA LYS A 92 -7.64 -1.14 25.64
C LYS A 92 -9.13 -0.83 25.42
N LYS A 93 -9.51 -0.38 24.21
CA LYS A 93 -10.89 0.00 23.86
C LYS A 93 -11.73 -1.16 23.35
N GLY A 94 -11.14 -2.33 23.08
CA GLY A 94 -11.84 -3.49 22.55
C GLY A 94 -11.06 -4.25 21.49
N GLN A 95 -11.73 -5.20 20.88
CA GLN A 95 -11.20 -6.06 19.83
C GLN A 95 -11.96 -5.82 18.52
N THR A 96 -11.23 -5.78 17.42
CA THR A 96 -11.80 -5.68 16.06
C THR A 96 -11.25 -6.79 15.18
N ILE A 97 -12.09 -7.29 14.26
CA ILE A 97 -11.73 -8.28 13.25
C ILE A 97 -12.08 -7.69 11.90
N GLU A 98 -11.10 -7.69 11.02
CA GLU A 98 -11.26 -7.22 9.65
C GLU A 98 -10.82 -8.33 8.69
N ILE A 99 -11.64 -8.61 7.67
CA ILE A 99 -11.32 -9.58 6.61
C ILE A 99 -11.28 -8.85 5.29
N VAL A 100 -10.16 -8.97 4.58
CA VAL A 100 -9.91 -8.33 3.29
C VAL A 100 -9.54 -9.39 2.26
N TYR A 101 -10.11 -9.28 1.07
CA TYR A 101 -9.82 -10.17 -0.04
C TYR A 101 -9.03 -9.45 -1.13
N HIS A 102 -8.07 -10.18 -1.72
CA HIS A 102 -7.33 -9.75 -2.89
C HIS A 102 -7.37 -10.84 -3.96
N ILE A 103 -7.24 -10.41 -5.20
CA ILE A 103 -7.01 -11.28 -6.36
C ILE A 103 -5.64 -10.99 -6.94
N SER A 104 -5.00 -12.00 -7.51
CA SER A 104 -3.66 -11.85 -8.10
C SER A 104 -3.46 -12.69 -9.34
N SER A 105 -2.70 -12.16 -10.29
CA SER A 105 -2.18 -12.90 -11.47
C SER A 105 -0.92 -13.71 -11.14
N VAL A 106 -0.29 -13.46 -10.00
CA VAL A 106 0.91 -14.20 -9.57
C VAL A 106 0.53 -15.65 -9.21
N ALA A 107 1.23 -16.63 -9.79
CA ALA A 107 0.97 -18.05 -9.58
C ALA A 107 1.60 -18.65 -8.33
N LYS A 108 2.32 -17.86 -7.51
CA LYS A 108 2.96 -18.34 -6.27
C LYS A 108 1.94 -18.87 -5.26
N ASN A 109 2.36 -19.85 -4.46
CA ASN A 109 1.52 -20.43 -3.40
C ASN A 109 1.90 -19.92 -2.00
N LYS A 110 3.02 -19.23 -1.83
CA LYS A 110 3.55 -18.76 -0.55
C LYS A 110 2.75 -17.57 -0.01
N ALA A 111 2.13 -17.74 1.14
CA ALA A 111 1.31 -16.70 1.77
C ALA A 111 2.14 -15.54 2.32
N ASP A 112 3.37 -15.78 2.78
CA ASP A 112 4.33 -14.77 3.21
C ASP A 112 4.67 -13.79 2.09
N PHE A 113 4.83 -14.30 0.86
CA PHE A 113 5.04 -13.46 -0.32
C PHE A 113 3.92 -12.42 -0.48
N PHE A 114 2.67 -12.87 -0.47
CA PHE A 114 1.51 -11.96 -0.62
C PHE A 114 1.34 -11.02 0.58
N ALA A 115 1.54 -11.53 1.80
CA ALA A 115 1.48 -10.73 3.02
C ALA A 115 2.46 -9.55 2.97
N ASN A 116 3.72 -9.81 2.57
CA ASN A 116 4.76 -8.79 2.46
C ASN A 116 4.45 -7.74 1.38
N HIS A 117 3.97 -8.16 0.20
CA HIS A 117 3.63 -7.22 -0.88
C HIS A 117 2.42 -6.34 -0.54
N ILE A 118 1.37 -6.93 0.05
CA ILE A 118 0.20 -6.18 0.52
C ILE A 118 0.62 -5.18 1.60
N ARG A 119 1.48 -5.59 2.53
CA ARG A 119 1.97 -4.71 3.59
C ARG A 119 2.86 -3.57 3.05
N SER A 120 3.71 -3.85 2.08
CA SER A 120 4.55 -2.85 1.43
C SER A 120 3.73 -1.77 0.74
N HIS A 121 2.62 -2.14 0.11
CA HIS A 121 1.69 -1.17 -0.49
C HIS A 121 1.09 -0.21 0.57
N TRP A 122 0.67 -0.72 1.73
CA TRP A 122 0.24 0.10 2.86
C TRP A 122 1.36 1.02 3.40
N GLY A 123 2.61 0.57 3.26
CA GLY A 123 3.77 1.39 3.59
C GLY A 123 3.85 2.67 2.74
N ILE A 124 3.52 2.59 1.46
CA ILE A 124 3.48 3.75 0.55
C ILE A 124 2.38 4.72 0.99
N GLU A 125 1.17 4.23 1.26
CA GLU A 125 0.07 5.08 1.72
C GLU A 125 0.40 5.79 3.03
N ASN A 126 0.92 5.07 4.04
CA ASN A 126 1.21 5.65 5.34
C ASN A 126 2.47 6.53 5.36
N ARG A 127 3.49 6.15 4.60
CA ARG A 127 4.77 6.87 4.61
C ARG A 127 4.79 8.06 3.65
N LEU A 128 4.08 7.98 2.53
CA LEU A 128 4.11 9.04 1.52
C LEU A 128 2.81 9.83 1.48
N HIS A 129 1.69 9.20 1.11
CA HIS A 129 0.43 9.90 0.92
C HIS A 129 -0.07 10.57 2.20
N TRP A 130 -0.18 9.82 3.29
CA TRP A 130 -0.60 10.40 4.57
C TRP A 130 0.29 11.56 5.04
N VAL A 131 1.60 11.47 4.82
CA VAL A 131 2.54 12.54 5.17
C VAL A 131 2.28 13.79 4.33
N LYS A 132 2.07 13.65 3.03
CA LYS A 132 1.74 14.76 2.13
C LYS A 132 0.41 15.40 2.49
N ASP A 133 -0.64 14.59 2.71
CA ASP A 133 -2.00 15.08 2.95
C ASP A 133 -2.16 15.69 4.33
N VAL A 134 -1.66 15.01 5.37
CA VAL A 134 -1.87 15.41 6.76
C VAL A 134 -0.79 16.36 7.27
N GLN A 135 0.50 16.02 7.07
CA GLN A 135 1.60 16.83 7.62
C GLN A 135 1.94 18.02 6.72
N MET A 136 2.01 17.81 5.39
CA MET A 136 2.32 18.88 4.43
C MET A 136 1.07 19.55 3.84
N LYS A 137 -0.13 19.16 4.29
CA LYS A 137 -1.44 19.77 3.94
C LYS A 137 -1.66 19.86 2.44
N GLU A 138 -1.29 18.83 1.66
CA GLU A 138 -1.43 18.83 0.22
C GLU A 138 -2.88 18.98 -0.21
N ASP A 139 -3.81 18.22 0.37
CA ASP A 139 -5.24 18.29 0.09
C ASP A 139 -5.88 19.65 0.42
N LYS A 140 -5.26 20.41 1.33
CA LYS A 140 -5.71 21.76 1.71
C LYS A 140 -5.09 22.86 0.86
N SER A 141 -4.24 22.54 -0.09
CA SER A 141 -3.60 23.51 -0.97
C SER A 141 -4.64 24.22 -1.84
N ARG A 142 -4.64 25.55 -1.81
CA ARG A 142 -5.51 26.38 -2.64
C ARG A 142 -4.93 26.64 -4.03
N THR A 143 -3.72 26.24 -4.29
CA THR A 143 -3.05 26.41 -5.59
C THR A 143 -3.64 25.44 -6.60
N LYS A 144 -4.32 25.97 -7.61
CA LYS A 144 -5.04 25.19 -8.63
C LYS A 144 -4.71 25.59 -10.06
N SER A 145 -3.84 26.59 -10.26
CA SER A 145 -3.56 27.18 -11.57
C SER A 145 -2.37 26.49 -12.25
N GLY A 146 -2.53 26.16 -13.52
CA GLY A 146 -1.48 25.60 -14.38
C GLY A 146 -0.79 24.39 -13.77
N ASN A 147 0.51 24.29 -13.90
CA ASN A 147 1.34 23.22 -13.38
C ASN A 147 1.75 23.39 -11.90
N ALA A 148 1.24 24.43 -11.22
CA ALA A 148 1.64 24.71 -9.85
C ALA A 148 1.26 23.62 -8.85
N PRO A 149 0.09 22.95 -8.92
CA PRO A 149 -0.21 21.80 -8.05
C PRO A 149 0.78 20.65 -8.20
N GLU A 150 1.14 20.29 -9.42
CA GLU A 150 2.08 19.23 -9.74
C GLU A 150 3.48 19.56 -9.25
N ASN A 151 3.96 20.77 -9.51
CA ASN A 151 5.25 21.26 -9.04
C ASN A 151 5.35 21.23 -7.51
N LEU A 152 4.30 21.69 -6.81
CA LEU A 152 4.26 21.63 -5.35
C LEU A 152 4.25 20.18 -4.83
N SER A 153 3.57 19.25 -5.51
CA SER A 153 3.57 17.83 -5.18
C SER A 153 4.98 17.25 -5.33
N ILE A 154 5.69 17.59 -6.40
CA ILE A 154 7.09 17.18 -6.63
C ILE A 154 8.00 17.75 -5.54
N MET A 155 7.88 19.02 -5.21
CA MET A 155 8.66 19.67 -4.15
C MET A 155 8.45 19.00 -2.78
N ARG A 156 7.22 18.60 -2.44
CA ARG A 156 6.92 17.83 -1.22
C ARG A 156 7.61 16.46 -1.24
N ASN A 157 7.59 15.76 -2.37
CA ASN A 157 8.28 14.48 -2.51
C ASN A 157 9.80 14.64 -2.32
N ILE A 158 10.41 15.64 -2.91
CA ILE A 158 11.83 15.95 -2.76
C ILE A 158 12.16 16.23 -1.29
N SER A 159 11.35 17.06 -0.61
CA SER A 159 11.55 17.40 0.81
C SER A 159 11.46 16.16 1.71
N ILE A 160 10.45 15.29 1.50
CA ILE A 160 10.30 14.04 2.25
C ILE A 160 11.52 13.13 2.06
N ASN A 161 11.98 12.98 0.83
CA ASN A 161 13.14 12.16 0.52
C ASN A 161 14.41 12.74 1.14
N LEU A 162 14.61 14.05 1.03
CA LEU A 162 15.76 14.74 1.62
C LEU A 162 15.82 14.52 3.15
N PHE A 163 14.71 14.71 3.87
CA PHE A 163 14.65 14.46 5.30
C PHE A 163 14.97 13.01 5.65
N ARG A 164 14.36 12.04 4.96
CA ARG A 164 14.59 10.60 5.20
C ARG A 164 16.02 10.17 4.92
N LEU A 165 16.60 10.64 3.84
CA LEU A 165 18.00 10.36 3.49
C LEU A 165 18.98 10.91 4.53
N ASN A 166 18.57 11.88 5.33
CA ASN A 166 19.36 12.46 6.41
C ASN A 166 18.89 11.97 7.81
N GLY A 167 18.26 10.79 7.87
CA GLY A 167 17.89 10.12 9.13
C GLY A 167 16.74 10.79 9.91
N LYS A 168 15.97 11.66 9.27
CA LYS A 168 14.80 12.30 9.88
C LYS A 168 13.56 11.43 9.68
N ASP A 169 13.26 10.53 10.58
CA ASP A 169 12.11 9.62 10.49
C ASP A 169 10.75 10.34 10.60
N SER A 170 10.67 11.34 11.47
CA SER A 170 9.47 12.17 11.66
C SER A 170 9.52 13.40 10.76
N ILE A 171 8.72 13.40 9.70
CA ILE A 171 8.66 14.54 8.76
C ILE A 171 8.13 15.80 9.47
N LYS A 172 7.18 15.66 10.42
CA LYS A 172 6.68 16.80 11.20
C LYS A 172 7.83 17.47 11.98
N SER A 173 8.59 16.67 12.73
CA SER A 173 9.74 17.18 13.51
C SER A 173 10.85 17.73 12.60
N ALA A 174 11.05 17.12 11.42
CA ALA A 174 12.01 17.63 10.44
C ALA A 174 11.62 19.00 9.87
N MET A 175 10.34 19.22 9.61
CA MET A 175 9.84 20.53 9.19
C MET A 175 9.99 21.59 10.29
N GLU A 176 9.66 21.26 11.55
CA GLU A 176 9.87 22.14 12.70
C GLU A 176 11.36 22.45 12.88
N TRP A 177 12.21 21.45 12.82
CA TRP A 177 13.67 21.59 12.89
C TRP A 177 14.22 22.51 11.78
N SER A 178 13.74 22.38 10.54
CA SER A 178 14.24 23.15 9.40
C SER A 178 13.95 24.65 9.50
N ILE A 179 12.88 25.03 10.21
CA ILE A 179 12.55 26.44 10.47
C ILE A 179 13.62 27.08 11.40
N SER A 180 14.06 26.33 12.40
CA SER A 180 15.03 26.83 13.39
C SER A 180 16.49 26.64 12.95
N ASN A 181 16.76 25.80 11.94
CA ASN A 181 18.12 25.42 11.52
C ASN A 181 18.29 25.58 10.00
N PHE A 182 17.98 26.77 9.49
CA PHE A 182 18.00 27.04 8.05
C PHE A 182 19.38 26.81 7.42
N LYS A 183 20.46 27.16 8.12
CA LYS A 183 21.84 26.97 7.60
C LYS A 183 22.17 25.48 7.43
N GLU A 184 21.81 24.65 8.40
CA GLU A 184 21.99 23.20 8.33
C GLU A 184 21.11 22.58 7.23
N LEU A 185 19.88 23.07 7.06
CA LEU A 185 19.01 22.64 5.96
C LEU A 185 19.65 22.91 4.60
N MET A 186 20.24 24.10 4.41
CA MET A 186 20.95 24.43 3.17
C MET A 186 22.17 23.51 2.95
N ASN A 187 22.91 23.20 3.99
CA ASN A 187 24.03 22.26 3.91
C ASN A 187 23.57 20.86 3.50
N LEU A 188 22.40 20.37 3.98
CA LEU A 188 21.85 19.08 3.54
C LEU A 188 21.54 19.05 2.04
N ILE A 189 21.08 20.18 1.48
CA ILE A 189 20.77 20.30 0.05
C ILE A 189 22.07 20.34 -0.77
N TYR A 190 23.04 21.14 -0.38
CA TYR A 190 24.30 21.33 -1.13
C TYR A 190 25.26 20.15 -1.00
N TYR A 191 25.40 19.53 0.16
CA TYR A 191 26.36 18.44 0.38
C TYR A 191 26.07 17.21 -0.47
N LYS A 192 24.79 16.89 -0.73
CA LYS A 192 24.44 15.75 -1.60
C LYS A 192 24.51 16.06 -3.08
N SER A 193 24.40 17.30 -3.52
CA SER A 193 24.58 17.65 -4.93
C SER A 193 26.02 17.38 -5.41
N ASN A 194 27.00 17.55 -4.53
CA ASN A 194 28.43 17.33 -4.85
C ASN A 194 28.83 15.83 -4.89
N ASN A 195 28.11 14.95 -4.19
CA ASN A 195 28.36 13.50 -4.19
C ASN A 195 27.65 12.73 -5.32
N CYS A 196 26.70 13.34 -6.03
CA CYS A 196 26.10 12.74 -7.23
C CYS A 196 26.95 12.90 -8.50
N ASN A 197 27.96 13.77 -8.50
CA ASN A 197 28.85 14.00 -9.64
C ASN A 197 30.14 13.15 -9.62
N SER A 198 30.23 12.19 -8.68
CA SER A 198 31.43 11.31 -8.52
C SER A 198 31.09 9.82 -8.64
N MET A 199 30.03 9.46 -9.43
CA MET A 199 29.78 8.09 -9.88
C MET A 199 29.70 8.04 -11.40
#